data_f053845c85e21507f7c4578da25f50f3
#
_entry.id   f053845c85e21507f7c4578da25f50f3
#
_cell.length_a   1.000
_cell.length_b   1.000
_cell.length_c   1.000
_cell.angle_alpha   90.00
_cell.angle_beta   90.00
_cell.angle_gamma   90.00
#
_symmetry.space_group_name_H-M   'P 1'
#
loop_
_entity.id
_entity.type
_entity.pdbx_description
1 polymer ?
#
loop_
_entity_poly.entity_id
_entity_poly.type
_entity_poly.pdbx_seq_one_letter_code
_entity_poly.pdbx_strand_id
1 'polypeptide(L)'
;GSRTGATLEAAHDGERDRSELQANLRIEHHTSFETDGLTVEGEPYESFLHGTIAYRFTRWLTEDLLFEIAATGNAGALRDLYDALPELDRAELGGSVSVVHRENGEEVHEERSFDLVFRDRMGNPLFVAELNDSRSPTGGGSLESLVANGGALAASNDSFAGAFSVTASFFEPDALEVAGDAVGGGLLSRSNQKGFVKLSRKRGYHLCLVESRDGEFHLTLPNL
;
A
#
# COMPACT_ATOMS: atom_id res chain seq x y z
N GLY A 1 -15.70 8.12 10.11
CA GLY A 1 -14.68 8.76 9.25
C GLY A 1 -13.91 9.85 9.97
N SER A 2 -14.58 10.86 10.57
CA SER A 2 -13.87 12.02 11.14
C SER A 2 -12.94 11.73 12.35
N ARG A 3 -13.15 10.64 13.07
CA ARG A 3 -12.31 10.26 14.23
C ARG A 3 -11.03 9.55 13.83
N THR A 4 -11.04 8.78 12.77
CA THR A 4 -9.86 8.03 12.30
C THR A 4 -8.80 8.99 11.76
N GLY A 5 -9.18 9.92 10.89
CA GLY A 5 -8.25 10.92 10.35
C GLY A 5 -7.61 11.78 11.44
N ALA A 6 -8.38 12.31 12.37
CA ALA A 6 -7.85 13.10 13.49
C ALA A 6 -6.90 12.29 14.40
N THR A 7 -7.14 10.99 14.56
CA THR A 7 -6.26 10.12 15.37
C THR A 7 -4.95 9.84 14.65
N LEU A 8 -4.98 9.61 13.33
CA LEU A 8 -3.78 9.43 12.50
C LEU A 8 -2.97 10.72 12.39
N GLU A 9 -3.64 11.87 12.25
CA GLU A 9 -3.00 13.19 12.22
C GLU A 9 -2.27 13.47 13.54
N ALA A 10 -2.90 13.23 14.69
CA ALA A 10 -2.26 13.38 16.00
C ALA A 10 -1.04 12.45 16.19
N ALA A 11 -1.07 11.23 15.63
CA ALA A 11 0.08 10.33 15.64
C ALA A 11 1.19 10.80 14.69
N HIS A 12 0.83 11.33 13.53
CA HIS A 12 1.76 11.93 12.57
C HIS A 12 2.50 13.13 13.17
N ASP A 13 1.80 13.97 13.92
CA ASP A 13 2.36 15.14 14.60
C ASP A 13 3.16 14.79 15.88
N GLY A 14 3.23 13.50 16.23
CA GLY A 14 3.95 13.03 17.42
C GLY A 14 3.20 13.23 18.72
N GLU A 15 1.92 13.57 18.67
CA GLU A 15 1.06 13.76 19.86
C GLU A 15 0.56 12.42 20.44
N ARG A 16 0.66 11.34 19.65
CA ARG A 16 0.28 9.98 20.04
C ARG A 16 1.35 8.96 19.71
N ASP A 17 1.56 8.03 20.61
CA ASP A 17 2.40 6.88 20.35
C ASP A 17 1.63 5.74 19.63
N ARG A 18 2.35 4.66 19.26
CA ARG A 18 1.78 3.51 18.56
C ARG A 18 0.67 2.83 19.36
N SER A 19 0.84 2.68 20.66
CA SER A 19 -0.15 2.00 21.52
C SER A 19 -1.42 2.82 21.68
N GLU A 20 -1.30 4.14 21.75
CA GLU A 20 -2.43 5.07 21.79
C GLU A 20 -3.18 5.10 20.45
N LEU A 21 -2.46 5.05 19.32
CA LEU A 21 -3.08 4.94 18.01
C LEU A 21 -3.88 3.63 17.89
N GLN A 22 -3.28 2.49 18.23
CA GLN A 22 -3.93 1.18 18.18
C GLN A 22 -5.16 1.10 19.11
N ALA A 23 -5.11 1.73 20.28
CA ALA A 23 -6.24 1.75 21.21
C ALA A 23 -7.42 2.60 20.70
N ASN A 24 -7.17 3.61 19.89
CA ASN A 24 -8.16 4.57 19.41
C ASN A 24 -8.63 4.33 17.98
N LEU A 25 -7.88 3.56 17.19
CA LEU A 25 -8.26 3.22 15.82
C LEU A 25 -9.19 2.00 15.82
N ARG A 26 -10.26 2.09 15.05
CA ARG A 26 -11.18 0.96 14.81
C ARG A 26 -11.41 0.83 13.33
N ILE A 27 -11.14 -0.35 12.82
CA ILE A 27 -11.46 -0.73 11.44
C ILE A 27 -12.83 -1.40 11.46
N GLU A 28 -13.81 -0.77 10.83
CA GLU A 28 -15.14 -1.31 10.64
C GLU A 28 -15.25 -1.83 9.20
N HIS A 29 -15.81 -3.00 9.02
CA HIS A 29 -16.08 -3.53 7.69
C HIS A 29 -17.50 -3.19 7.23
N HIS A 30 -17.63 -2.90 5.94
CA HIS A 30 -18.92 -2.68 5.29
C HIS A 30 -19.00 -3.63 4.10
N THR A 31 -20.06 -4.41 4.06
CA THR A 31 -20.33 -5.36 2.95
C THR A 31 -21.65 -4.98 2.28
N SER A 32 -21.78 -5.36 1.01
CA SER A 32 -23.04 -5.22 0.27
C SER A 32 -24.08 -6.30 0.61
N PHE A 33 -23.75 -7.20 1.53
CA PHE A 33 -24.60 -8.30 1.97
C PHE A 33 -24.63 -8.39 3.49
N GLU A 34 -25.66 -9.01 4.03
CA GLU A 34 -25.81 -9.27 5.47
C GLU A 34 -24.75 -10.28 5.93
N THR A 35 -24.02 -9.95 7.01
CA THR A 35 -22.96 -10.78 7.56
C THR A 35 -23.34 -11.47 8.87
N ASP A 36 -24.45 -11.07 9.48
CA ASP A 36 -24.93 -11.65 10.74
C ASP A 36 -25.25 -13.14 10.58
N GLY A 37 -24.54 -13.95 11.37
CA GLY A 37 -24.69 -15.42 11.34
C GLY A 37 -24.04 -16.10 10.13
N LEU A 38 -23.38 -15.34 9.24
CA LEU A 38 -22.66 -15.90 8.10
C LEU A 38 -21.40 -16.63 8.59
N THR A 39 -21.15 -17.79 8.02
CA THR A 39 -19.92 -18.56 8.26
C THR A 39 -19.21 -18.87 6.94
N VAL A 40 -17.89 -18.89 6.98
CA VAL A 40 -17.02 -19.34 5.88
C VAL A 40 -16.21 -20.52 6.40
N GLU A 41 -16.36 -21.68 5.75
CA GLU A 41 -15.69 -22.93 6.15
C GLU A 41 -15.94 -23.31 7.62
N GLY A 42 -17.10 -22.91 8.18
CA GLY A 42 -17.49 -23.17 9.57
C GLY A 42 -17.00 -22.13 10.58
N GLU A 43 -16.27 -21.13 10.15
CA GLU A 43 -15.83 -20.02 10.99
C GLU A 43 -16.75 -18.80 10.80
N PRO A 44 -17.07 -18.02 11.86
CA PRO A 44 -17.80 -16.77 11.72
C PRO A 44 -17.13 -15.84 10.71
N TYR A 45 -17.94 -15.20 9.85
CA TYR A 45 -17.44 -14.33 8.77
C TYR A 45 -16.44 -13.28 9.26
N GLU A 46 -16.70 -12.66 10.40
CA GLU A 46 -15.82 -11.64 10.97
C GLU A 46 -14.44 -12.22 11.33
N SER A 47 -14.40 -13.40 11.94
CA SER A 47 -13.14 -14.09 12.25
C SER A 47 -12.38 -14.46 11.00
N PHE A 48 -13.08 -15.00 10.00
CA PHE A 48 -12.50 -15.29 8.69
C PHE A 48 -11.91 -14.03 8.05
N LEU A 49 -12.66 -12.91 8.03
CA LEU A 49 -12.21 -11.64 7.45
C LEU A 49 -10.92 -11.15 8.14
N HIS A 50 -10.88 -11.20 9.47
CA HIS A 50 -9.71 -10.76 10.26
C HIS A 50 -8.47 -11.62 10.00
N GLY A 51 -8.65 -12.89 9.59
CA GLY A 51 -7.57 -13.80 9.19
C GLY A 51 -6.99 -13.51 7.81
N THR A 52 -7.70 -12.79 6.94
CA THR A 52 -7.24 -12.54 5.58
C THR A 52 -6.01 -11.63 5.52
N ILE A 53 -5.14 -11.84 4.53
CA ILE A 53 -3.99 -10.98 4.31
C ILE A 53 -4.40 -9.54 4.04
N ALA A 54 -5.53 -9.33 3.36
CA ALA A 54 -6.07 -8.02 3.04
C ALA A 54 -6.43 -7.22 4.29
N TYR A 55 -7.16 -7.83 5.23
CA TYR A 55 -7.51 -7.18 6.49
C TYR A 55 -6.29 -6.90 7.35
N ARG A 56 -5.42 -7.88 7.50
CA ARG A 56 -4.19 -7.77 8.30
C ARG A 56 -3.26 -6.70 7.73
N PHE A 57 -3.10 -6.64 6.40
CA PHE A 57 -2.30 -5.61 5.75
C PHE A 57 -2.94 -4.23 5.92
N THR A 58 -4.26 -4.09 5.76
CA THR A 58 -4.96 -2.83 6.00
C THR A 58 -4.74 -2.34 7.42
N ARG A 59 -4.80 -3.24 8.39
CA ARG A 59 -4.55 -2.93 9.79
C ARG A 59 -3.10 -2.46 10.02
N TRP A 60 -2.12 -3.20 9.52
CA TRP A 60 -0.72 -2.82 9.60
C TRP A 60 -0.44 -1.45 8.97
N LEU A 61 -0.98 -1.19 7.78
CA LEU A 61 -0.81 0.07 7.07
C LEU A 61 -1.36 1.25 7.88
N THR A 62 -2.47 1.06 8.57
CA THR A 62 -3.12 2.11 9.36
C THR A 62 -2.53 2.29 10.76
N GLU A 63 -2.10 1.20 11.40
CA GLU A 63 -1.68 1.21 12.81
C GLU A 63 -0.15 1.30 12.98
N ASP A 64 0.61 0.75 12.04
CA ASP A 64 2.04 0.49 12.21
C ASP A 64 2.94 1.24 11.24
N LEU A 65 2.54 1.39 9.97
CA LEU A 65 3.41 1.91 8.92
C LEU A 65 3.97 3.30 9.23
N LEU A 66 3.17 4.18 9.81
CA LEU A 66 3.61 5.52 10.20
C LEU A 66 4.84 5.47 11.12
N PHE A 67 4.78 4.60 12.13
CA PHE A 67 5.85 4.44 13.11
C PHE A 67 7.05 3.69 12.55
N GLU A 68 6.82 2.73 11.65
CA GLU A 68 7.91 2.04 10.95
C GLU A 68 8.69 3.02 10.07
N ILE A 69 8.01 3.88 9.31
CA ILE A 69 8.67 4.93 8.52
C ILE A 69 9.47 5.87 9.44
N ALA A 70 8.88 6.34 10.53
CA ALA A 70 9.55 7.21 11.48
C ALA A 70 10.80 6.54 12.10
N ALA A 71 10.70 5.26 12.47
CA ALA A 71 11.79 4.49 13.05
C ALA A 71 12.99 4.28 12.09
N THR A 72 12.77 4.32 10.77
CA THR A 72 13.86 4.22 9.79
C THR A 72 14.80 5.42 9.81
N GLY A 73 14.39 6.55 10.37
CA GLY A 73 15.08 7.83 10.27
C GLY A 73 15.06 8.45 8.87
N ASN A 74 14.34 7.84 7.93
CA ASN A 74 14.25 8.24 6.53
C ASN A 74 12.87 8.79 6.14
N ALA A 75 12.10 9.33 7.08
CA ALA A 75 10.79 9.91 6.83
C ALA A 75 10.81 10.94 5.68
N GLY A 76 11.91 11.68 5.55
CA GLY A 76 12.09 12.61 4.42
C GLY A 76 12.18 11.94 3.04
N ALA A 77 12.70 10.70 2.97
CA ALA A 77 12.76 9.93 1.71
C ALA A 77 11.40 9.31 1.36
N LEU A 78 10.58 9.02 2.38
CA LEU A 78 9.22 8.44 2.27
C LEU A 78 8.14 9.51 2.51
N ARG A 79 8.45 10.78 2.29
CA ARG A 79 7.61 11.89 2.71
C ARG A 79 6.21 11.83 2.14
N ASP A 80 6.07 11.59 0.83
CA ASP A 80 4.76 11.61 0.20
C ASP A 80 3.86 10.49 0.75
N LEU A 81 4.46 9.32 1.05
CA LEU A 81 3.78 8.21 1.71
C LEU A 81 3.40 8.57 3.15
N TYR A 82 4.36 9.13 3.90
CA TYR A 82 4.18 9.51 5.30
C TYR A 82 3.09 10.57 5.47
N ASP A 83 3.11 11.60 4.61
CA ASP A 83 2.16 12.71 4.64
C ASP A 83 0.76 12.29 4.15
N ALA A 84 0.64 11.25 3.31
CA ALA A 84 -0.66 10.75 2.84
C ALA A 84 -1.38 9.83 3.84
N LEU A 85 -0.66 9.20 4.77
CA LEU A 85 -1.27 8.27 5.73
C LEU A 85 -2.39 8.87 6.58
N PRO A 86 -2.30 10.11 7.10
CA PRO A 86 -3.38 10.74 7.86
C PRO A 86 -4.67 10.97 7.07
N GLU A 87 -4.58 11.09 5.75
CA GLU A 87 -5.72 11.32 4.87
C GLU A 87 -6.58 10.07 4.63
N LEU A 88 -6.08 8.90 5.06
CA LEU A 88 -6.74 7.62 4.83
C LEU A 88 -8.12 7.56 5.50
N ASP A 89 -9.15 7.25 4.71
CA ASP A 89 -10.52 7.11 5.18
C ASP A 89 -11.07 5.68 5.00
N ARG A 90 -10.79 5.04 3.87
CA ARG A 90 -11.30 3.69 3.59
C ARG A 90 -10.34 2.85 2.74
N ALA A 91 -10.50 1.52 2.86
CA ALA A 91 -9.89 0.53 2.00
C ALA A 91 -10.98 -0.26 1.26
N GLU A 92 -10.81 -0.48 -0.02
CA GLU A 92 -11.73 -1.23 -0.89
C GLU A 92 -11.05 -2.52 -1.34
N LEU A 93 -11.66 -3.67 -1.05
CA LEU A 93 -11.24 -4.98 -1.56
C LEU A 93 -11.68 -5.12 -3.01
N GLY A 94 -10.77 -5.56 -3.90
CA GLY A 94 -11.06 -5.68 -5.33
C GLY A 94 -11.45 -4.36 -5.97
N GLY A 95 -10.87 -3.25 -5.48
CA GLY A 95 -11.21 -1.91 -5.96
C GLY A 95 -10.61 -1.60 -7.32
N SER A 96 -11.21 -0.62 -8.02
CA SER A 96 -10.72 -0.14 -9.31
C SER A 96 -10.46 1.36 -9.26
N VAL A 97 -9.45 1.81 -10.02
CA VAL A 97 -9.11 3.22 -10.17
C VAL A 97 -9.12 3.58 -11.65
N SER A 98 -9.82 4.68 -11.97
CA SER A 98 -9.81 5.23 -13.32
C SER A 98 -8.50 5.94 -13.60
N VAL A 99 -7.89 5.61 -14.72
CA VAL A 99 -6.72 6.31 -15.26
C VAL A 99 -7.08 6.95 -16.59
N VAL A 100 -6.49 8.10 -16.84
CA VAL A 100 -6.69 8.85 -18.09
C VAL A 100 -5.38 8.90 -18.83
N HIS A 101 -5.41 8.47 -20.08
CA HIS A 101 -4.27 8.65 -21.00
C HIS A 101 -4.74 9.23 -22.33
N ARG A 102 -3.79 9.78 -23.09
CA ARG A 102 -4.09 10.31 -24.41
C ARG A 102 -3.64 9.34 -25.48
N GLU A 103 -4.59 8.93 -26.30
CA GLU A 103 -4.34 8.12 -27.50
C GLU A 103 -4.86 8.87 -28.73
N ASN A 104 -3.98 9.07 -29.72
CA ASN A 104 -4.31 9.82 -30.96
C ASN A 104 -4.90 11.22 -30.74
N GLY A 105 -4.61 11.86 -29.59
CA GLY A 105 -5.12 13.19 -29.24
C GLY A 105 -6.45 13.20 -28.49
N GLU A 106 -7.08 12.05 -28.31
CA GLU A 106 -8.30 11.87 -27.52
C GLU A 106 -7.96 11.36 -26.10
N GLU A 107 -8.79 11.75 -25.13
CA GLU A 107 -8.69 11.25 -23.77
C GLU A 107 -9.39 9.89 -23.68
N VAL A 108 -8.63 8.87 -23.26
CA VAL A 108 -9.14 7.51 -23.03
C VAL A 108 -9.14 7.25 -21.56
N HIS A 109 -10.30 6.81 -21.04
CA HIS A 109 -10.48 6.38 -19.66
C HIS A 109 -10.36 4.87 -19.57
N GLU A 110 -9.54 4.37 -18.67
CA GLU A 110 -9.33 2.95 -18.45
C GLU A 110 -9.37 2.65 -16.95
N GLU A 111 -10.02 1.55 -16.58
CA GLU A 111 -10.08 1.09 -15.20
C GLU A 111 -8.93 0.13 -14.90
N ARG A 112 -8.20 0.41 -13.84
CA ARG A 112 -7.17 -0.47 -13.29
C ARG A 112 -7.67 -1.07 -11.98
N SER A 113 -7.71 -2.41 -11.90
CA SER A 113 -8.16 -3.14 -10.72
C SER A 113 -6.97 -3.56 -9.87
N PHE A 114 -7.16 -3.57 -8.55
CA PHE A 114 -6.18 -3.97 -7.54
C PHE A 114 -6.86 -4.79 -6.44
N ASP A 115 -6.10 -5.60 -5.74
CA ASP A 115 -6.63 -6.36 -4.59
C ASP A 115 -7.11 -5.42 -3.48
N LEU A 116 -6.42 -4.29 -3.27
CA LEU A 116 -6.80 -3.22 -2.35
C LEU A 116 -6.60 -1.85 -2.98
N VAL A 117 -7.58 -0.97 -2.77
CA VAL A 117 -7.48 0.47 -3.07
C VAL A 117 -7.79 1.25 -1.80
N PHE A 118 -6.85 2.08 -1.39
CA PHE A 118 -7.00 2.96 -0.23
C PHE A 118 -7.33 4.37 -0.67
N ARG A 119 -8.40 4.94 -0.12
CA ARG A 119 -8.89 6.25 -0.54
C ARG A 119 -8.99 7.23 0.63
N ASP A 120 -8.89 8.49 0.26
CA ASP A 120 -9.23 9.59 1.14
C ASP A 120 -10.77 9.73 1.28
N ARG A 121 -11.17 10.72 2.06
CA ARG A 121 -12.58 11.07 2.33
C ARG A 121 -13.36 11.49 1.09
N MET A 122 -12.66 12.06 0.09
CA MET A 122 -13.25 12.52 -1.16
C MET A 122 -13.34 11.40 -2.19
N GLY A 123 -12.74 10.25 -1.92
CA GLY A 123 -12.69 9.11 -2.80
C GLY A 123 -11.46 9.07 -3.71
N ASN A 124 -10.51 9.99 -3.53
CA ASN A 124 -9.27 9.96 -4.31
C ASN A 124 -8.39 8.79 -3.87
N PRO A 125 -7.72 8.10 -4.80
CA PRO A 125 -6.81 7.02 -4.47
C PRO A 125 -5.53 7.56 -3.84
N LEU A 126 -5.18 7.06 -2.67
CA LEU A 126 -3.92 7.34 -1.97
C LEU A 126 -2.90 6.24 -2.20
N PHE A 127 -3.33 4.99 -2.02
CA PHE A 127 -2.49 3.80 -2.15
C PHE A 127 -3.23 2.70 -2.87
N VAL A 128 -2.48 1.81 -3.51
CA VAL A 128 -2.98 0.53 -4.03
C VAL A 128 -2.09 -0.61 -3.54
N ALA A 129 -2.64 -1.82 -3.44
CA ALA A 129 -1.87 -2.99 -3.12
C ALA A 129 -2.28 -4.21 -3.96
N GLU A 130 -1.28 -4.98 -4.34
CA GLU A 130 -1.40 -6.33 -4.88
C GLU A 130 -0.95 -7.33 -3.81
N LEU A 131 -1.76 -8.35 -3.58
CA LEU A 131 -1.60 -9.29 -2.49
C LEU A 131 -1.30 -10.70 -3.01
N ASN A 132 -0.22 -11.28 -2.57
CA ASN A 132 0.08 -12.69 -2.78
C ASN A 132 -0.04 -13.45 -1.45
N ASP A 133 -1.18 -14.09 -1.22
CA ASP A 133 -1.46 -14.91 -0.02
C ASP A 133 -1.04 -16.38 -0.21
N SER A 134 -0.40 -16.69 -1.31
CA SER A 134 0.07 -18.05 -1.59
C SER A 134 1.46 -18.32 -0.99
N ARG A 135 1.82 -19.61 -0.92
CA ARG A 135 3.18 -20.01 -0.56
C ARG A 135 4.19 -19.85 -1.70
N SER A 136 3.71 -19.55 -2.90
CA SER A 136 4.56 -19.28 -4.05
C SER A 136 5.19 -17.89 -3.92
N PRO A 137 6.46 -17.75 -4.31
CA PRO A 137 7.11 -16.45 -4.27
C PRO A 137 6.50 -15.47 -5.28
N THR A 138 6.70 -14.19 -5.03
CA THR A 138 6.30 -13.13 -5.95
C THR A 138 7.42 -12.84 -6.94
N GLY A 139 7.16 -13.08 -8.23
CA GLY A 139 8.13 -12.91 -9.31
C GLY A 139 8.05 -11.53 -9.99
N GLY A 140 9.01 -11.30 -10.89
CA GLY A 140 9.19 -10.03 -11.60
C GLY A 140 7.98 -9.56 -12.38
N GLY A 141 7.23 -10.45 -13.04
CA GLY A 141 6.06 -10.08 -13.82
C GLY A 141 4.95 -9.41 -13.01
N SER A 142 4.76 -9.81 -11.75
CA SER A 142 3.81 -9.15 -10.85
C SER A 142 4.26 -7.71 -10.52
N LEU A 143 5.55 -7.53 -10.27
CA LEU A 143 6.13 -6.22 -10.00
C LEU A 143 6.10 -5.31 -11.23
N GLU A 144 6.39 -5.83 -12.43
CA GLU A 144 6.29 -5.06 -13.68
C GLU A 144 4.87 -4.53 -13.88
N SER A 145 3.87 -5.37 -13.67
CA SER A 145 2.46 -4.98 -13.75
C SER A 145 2.11 -3.88 -12.74
N LEU A 146 2.53 -4.04 -11.47
CA LEU A 146 2.28 -3.05 -10.43
C LEU A 146 2.98 -1.71 -10.71
N VAL A 147 4.23 -1.76 -11.20
CA VAL A 147 5.00 -0.56 -11.59
C VAL A 147 4.32 0.19 -12.75
N ALA A 148 3.87 -0.54 -13.78
CA ALA A 148 3.17 0.04 -14.92
C ALA A 148 1.84 0.70 -14.50
N ASN A 149 1.04 -0.03 -13.70
CA ASN A 149 -0.24 0.47 -13.18
C ASN A 149 -0.04 1.67 -12.23
N GLY A 150 0.91 1.59 -11.31
CA GLY A 150 1.25 2.69 -10.41
C GLY A 150 1.70 3.95 -11.15
N GLY A 151 2.48 3.79 -12.23
CA GLY A 151 2.85 4.90 -13.11
C GLY A 151 1.66 5.57 -13.80
N ALA A 152 0.69 4.78 -14.26
CA ALA A 152 -0.54 5.29 -14.86
C ALA A 152 -1.42 6.02 -13.83
N LEU A 153 -1.53 5.46 -12.61
CA LEU A 153 -2.26 6.10 -11.51
C LEU A 153 -1.64 7.44 -11.12
N ALA A 154 -0.32 7.49 -10.95
CA ALA A 154 0.40 8.71 -10.58
C ALA A 154 0.30 9.82 -11.64
N ALA A 155 0.16 9.43 -12.90
CA ALA A 155 -0.05 10.39 -14.00
C ALA A 155 -1.47 10.98 -14.04
N SER A 156 -2.45 10.27 -13.44
CA SER A 156 -3.86 10.62 -13.50
C SER A 156 -4.44 11.11 -12.17
N ASN A 157 -3.74 10.90 -11.05
CA ASN A 157 -4.24 11.17 -9.71
C ASN A 157 -3.15 11.81 -8.85
N ASP A 158 -3.27 13.09 -8.59
CA ASP A 158 -2.28 13.88 -7.82
C ASP A 158 -2.17 13.43 -6.34
N SER A 159 -3.23 12.82 -5.79
CA SER A 159 -3.27 12.30 -4.44
C SER A 159 -2.57 10.95 -4.27
N PHE A 160 -2.25 10.27 -5.38
CA PHE A 160 -1.67 8.94 -5.36
C PHE A 160 -0.23 8.97 -4.85
N ALA A 161 0.02 8.30 -3.73
CA ALA A 161 1.31 8.36 -3.03
C ALA A 161 2.07 7.02 -3.00
N GLY A 162 1.42 5.87 -3.16
CA GLY A 162 2.12 4.60 -3.05
C GLY A 162 1.44 3.38 -3.65
N ALA A 163 2.27 2.46 -4.14
CA ALA A 163 1.89 1.14 -4.60
C ALA A 163 2.63 0.08 -3.77
N PHE A 164 1.89 -0.90 -3.25
CA PHE A 164 2.40 -1.96 -2.39
C PHE A 164 2.31 -3.31 -3.10
N SER A 165 3.42 -4.04 -3.13
CA SER A 165 3.42 -5.47 -3.41
C SER A 165 3.57 -6.20 -2.08
N VAL A 166 2.59 -7.00 -1.71
CA VAL A 166 2.51 -7.69 -0.41
C VAL A 166 2.55 -9.19 -0.64
N THR A 167 3.45 -9.89 0.02
CA THR A 167 3.57 -11.35 -0.13
C THR A 167 3.58 -12.07 1.21
N ALA A 168 2.86 -13.18 1.29
CA ALA A 168 2.94 -14.14 2.41
C ALA A 168 4.13 -15.10 2.28
N SER A 169 4.91 -15.00 1.20
CA SER A 169 6.11 -15.78 0.93
C SER A 169 7.35 -14.87 0.90
N PHE A 170 8.03 -14.81 -0.23
CA PHE A 170 9.19 -13.93 -0.44
C PHE A 170 9.19 -13.38 -1.87
N PHE A 171 10.00 -12.38 -2.12
CA PHE A 171 10.22 -11.84 -3.46
C PHE A 171 11.37 -12.58 -4.15
N GLU A 172 11.15 -13.01 -5.38
CA GLU A 172 12.20 -13.58 -6.21
C GLU A 172 13.26 -12.53 -6.58
N PRO A 173 14.48 -12.93 -6.92
CA PRO A 173 15.54 -12.00 -7.32
C PRO A 173 15.15 -11.10 -8.50
N ASP A 174 14.41 -11.62 -9.47
CA ASP A 174 13.91 -10.85 -10.62
C ASP A 174 12.88 -9.79 -10.19
N ALA A 175 12.03 -10.07 -9.21
CA ALA A 175 11.12 -9.09 -8.62
C ALA A 175 11.89 -7.94 -7.94
N LEU A 176 12.96 -8.28 -7.21
CA LEU A 176 13.83 -7.28 -6.58
C LEU A 176 14.59 -6.45 -7.62
N GLU A 177 14.99 -7.05 -8.74
CA GLU A 177 15.62 -6.35 -9.86
C GLU A 177 14.65 -5.35 -10.50
N VAL A 178 13.42 -5.78 -10.80
CA VAL A 178 12.36 -4.89 -11.33
C VAL A 178 12.11 -3.71 -10.39
N ALA A 179 12.01 -3.97 -9.08
CA ALA A 179 11.83 -2.92 -8.09
C ALA A 179 13.03 -1.95 -8.05
N GLY A 180 14.25 -2.47 -8.10
CA GLY A 180 15.49 -1.70 -8.15
C GLY A 180 15.56 -0.80 -9.38
N ASP A 181 15.25 -1.32 -10.55
CA ASP A 181 15.24 -0.57 -11.82
C ASP A 181 14.15 0.51 -11.82
N ALA A 182 12.98 0.19 -11.27
CA ALA A 182 11.88 1.15 -11.18
C ALA A 182 12.20 2.36 -10.29
N VAL A 183 13.02 2.20 -9.24
CA VAL A 183 13.44 3.29 -8.37
C VAL A 183 14.71 4.02 -8.84
N GLY A 184 15.21 3.70 -10.04
CA GLY A 184 16.33 4.42 -10.66
C GLY A 184 17.70 3.94 -10.24
N GLY A 185 17.79 2.72 -9.73
CA GLY A 185 19.04 2.04 -9.39
C GLY A 185 19.59 1.19 -10.54
N GLY A 186 19.83 1.77 -11.72
CA GLY A 186 20.61 1.05 -12.74
C GLY A 186 21.99 0.66 -12.19
N LEU A 187 22.54 -0.48 -12.65
CA LEU A 187 23.81 -1.10 -12.24
C LEU A 187 25.04 -0.19 -12.05
N LEU A 188 24.92 1.10 -12.33
CA LEU A 188 25.98 2.11 -12.20
C LEU A 188 25.80 3.07 -11.04
N SER A 189 24.68 3.02 -10.31
CA SER A 189 24.45 3.86 -9.14
C SER A 189 25.04 3.24 -7.87
N ARG A 190 26.38 3.27 -7.77
CA ARG A 190 27.14 2.88 -6.55
C ARG A 190 27.02 3.89 -5.41
N SER A 191 26.08 4.81 -5.45
CA SER A 191 25.90 5.77 -4.36
C SER A 191 24.68 5.46 -3.55
N ASN A 192 24.92 4.69 -2.47
CA ASN A 192 24.12 4.68 -1.26
C ASN A 192 22.60 4.44 -1.44
N GLN A 193 22.24 3.12 -1.42
CA GLN A 193 21.74 2.65 -0.14
C GLN A 193 20.96 3.67 0.65
N LYS A 194 19.85 4.09 0.28
CA LYS A 194 18.83 4.45 1.24
C LYS A 194 17.52 4.24 0.57
N GLY A 195 17.15 3.04 0.63
CA GLY A 195 15.83 2.66 0.83
C GLY A 195 14.93 2.90 -0.34
N PHE A 196 14.03 2.22 -0.30
CA PHE A 196 12.74 2.32 -0.80
C PHE A 196 12.48 3.73 -1.19
N VAL A 197 12.57 4.05 -2.42
CA VAL A 197 11.74 4.78 -2.81
C VAL A 197 11.75 6.01 -3.39
N LYS A 198 11.65 6.57 -4.10
CA LYS A 198 11.22 7.50 -5.10
C LYS A 198 11.46 6.84 -6.44
N LEU A 199 10.47 6.14 -6.91
CA LEU A 199 10.28 6.15 -8.34
C LEU A 199 10.38 7.61 -8.72
N SER A 200 11.48 7.99 -9.33
CA SER A 200 11.93 9.35 -9.59
C SER A 200 10.83 10.40 -9.50
N ARG A 201 11.11 11.60 -9.04
CA ARG A 201 10.18 12.76 -9.01
C ARG A 201 9.32 12.96 -10.28
N LYS A 202 9.59 12.22 -11.35
CA LYS A 202 8.81 12.18 -12.57
C LYS A 202 7.56 11.32 -12.52
N ARG A 203 7.42 10.38 -11.56
CA ARG A 203 6.25 9.49 -11.45
C ARG A 203 5.49 9.64 -10.14
N GLY A 204 6.02 10.37 -9.16
CA GLY A 204 5.26 10.92 -8.04
C GLY A 204 4.69 9.95 -7.00
N TYR A 205 5.11 8.69 -6.93
CA TYR A 205 4.63 7.73 -5.93
C TYR A 205 5.75 6.82 -5.41
N HIS A 206 5.49 6.13 -4.30
CA HIS A 206 6.41 5.18 -3.70
C HIS A 206 6.03 3.74 -4.04
N LEU A 207 7.01 2.92 -4.44
CA LEU A 207 6.85 1.48 -4.57
C LEU A 207 7.32 0.82 -3.27
N CYS A 208 6.48 0.05 -2.62
CA CYS A 208 6.78 -0.62 -1.36
C CYS A 208 6.62 -2.14 -1.50
N LEU A 209 7.67 -2.87 -1.10
CA LEU A 209 7.66 -4.32 -1.03
C LEU A 209 7.45 -4.72 0.44
N VAL A 210 6.45 -5.55 0.71
CA VAL A 210 6.07 -5.96 2.07
C VAL A 210 6.01 -7.47 2.15
N GLU A 211 6.77 -8.05 3.08
CA GLU A 211 6.70 -9.48 3.39
C GLU A 211 5.94 -9.70 4.69
N SER A 212 5.07 -10.71 4.70
CA SER A 212 4.46 -11.21 5.92
C SER A 212 5.30 -12.36 6.46
N ARG A 213 5.90 -12.16 7.64
CA ARG A 213 6.68 -13.18 8.35
C ARG A 213 6.07 -13.43 9.73
N ASP A 214 5.83 -14.68 10.07
CA ASP A 214 5.26 -15.08 11.37
C ASP A 214 3.96 -14.33 11.75
N GLY A 215 3.20 -13.92 10.73
CA GLY A 215 1.97 -13.17 10.93
C GLY A 215 2.14 -11.65 11.02
N GLU A 216 3.35 -11.14 11.01
CA GLU A 216 3.66 -9.71 11.02
C GLU A 216 4.12 -9.25 9.63
N PHE A 217 3.88 -7.97 9.32
CA PHE A 217 4.32 -7.38 8.06
C PHE A 217 5.60 -6.59 8.29
N HIS A 218 6.51 -6.71 7.35
CA HIS A 218 7.78 -5.99 7.36
C HIS A 218 8.02 -5.37 5.99
N LEU A 219 8.43 -4.11 6.00
CA LEU A 219 8.98 -3.49 4.81
C LEU A 219 10.29 -4.19 4.47
N THR A 220 10.32 -4.84 3.32
CA THR A 220 11.56 -5.40 2.80
C THR A 220 12.34 -4.29 2.12
N LEU A 221 13.43 -3.91 2.74
CA LEU A 221 14.41 -3.02 2.11
C LEU A 221 15.35 -3.91 1.30
N PRO A 222 15.41 -3.82 -0.05
CA PRO A 222 16.43 -4.52 -0.76
C PRO A 222 17.80 -4.07 -0.23
N ASN A 223 18.57 -5.01 0.29
CA ASN A 223 19.99 -4.81 0.47
C ASN A 223 20.61 -4.86 -0.93
N LEU A 224 20.67 -3.74 -1.60
CA LEU A 224 21.38 -3.56 -2.86
C LEU A 224 22.82 -3.12 -2.59
#